data_b5c98cfb1a0b0ce83925261ec4f0d5dd
#
_entry.id   b5c98cfb1a0b0ce83925261ec4f0d5dd
#
_cell.length_a   1.000
_cell.length_b   1.000
_cell.length_c   1.000
_cell.angle_alpha   90.00
_cell.angle_beta   90.00
_cell.angle_gamma   90.00
#
_symmetry.space_group_name_H-M   'P 1'
#
loop_
_entity.id
_entity.type
_entity.pdbx_description
1 polymer ?
#
loop_
_entity_poly.entity_id
_entity_poly.type
_entity_poly.pdbx_seq_one_letter_code
_entity_poly.pdbx_strand_id
1 'polypeptide(L)'
;MALGKRQPKQRELFIASDQIVRPAGHPFYRKLNEVLAEGEFDTRVEALCASCYAAGGRPGIPPGVYFRMLFVGYFEGLDSQRGIAWRCADSLALREFLGYELTDPTPVHVSMTMVRKRLPQSVYDEVFQLVLGWLARKQLLRGKTVGIDATTLEANAAMKSIVRREGGADWKEYLRELAKAEGIEDPTDEDLRRFDRKRKGKKTSNKEWVSRTDPDSRITKMKDGRTHLAYKAEHTVDLETEAIVGAHVTHADVGDPQSGMESLALAQAALCQAMPEAEIKEVVQDKGYHDNGALAQCAAWGLRTYVPEREQKKRRWTDKPEEYEKAYRANRRRVRGAKGRRLNRRRSEYNERSFAHVCETGGGRRTWLRGLENVIKAHVMRCAGYNLGLLLRKVFGLRKPRNWEAGDRRLWAALLGALTGSVAVVLALDAPMAVKWLGMAILGVCVLWQSYRVEQFRPRTKMAFL
;
A
#
# COMPACT_ATOMS: atom_id res chain seq x y z
N MET A 1 9.34 37.32 -25.55
CA MET A 1 10.30 36.21 -25.70
C MET A 1 10.26 35.76 -27.14
N ALA A 2 11.42 35.54 -27.78
CA ALA A 2 11.50 35.05 -29.14
C ALA A 2 11.20 33.54 -29.20
N LEU A 3 10.65 33.09 -30.35
CA LEU A 3 10.37 31.67 -30.58
C LEU A 3 11.67 30.88 -30.64
N GLY A 4 11.86 29.94 -29.72
CA GLY A 4 12.98 29.00 -29.72
C GLY A 4 12.88 28.03 -30.88
N LYS A 5 13.93 27.84 -31.65
CA LYS A 5 14.04 26.84 -32.73
C LYS A 5 14.95 25.71 -32.27
N ARG A 6 14.51 24.47 -32.46
CA ARG A 6 15.34 23.27 -32.21
C ARG A 6 16.42 23.19 -33.25
N GLN A 7 17.68 23.29 -32.80
CA GLN A 7 18.86 23.08 -33.67
C GLN A 7 19.47 21.71 -33.36
N PRO A 8 19.87 20.93 -34.36
CA PRO A 8 20.66 19.73 -34.15
C PRO A 8 22.01 20.10 -33.58
N LYS A 9 22.37 19.51 -32.43
CA LYS A 9 23.69 19.66 -31.82
C LYS A 9 24.55 18.46 -32.14
N GLN A 10 25.82 18.69 -32.47
CA GLN A 10 26.80 17.62 -32.55
C GLN A 10 27.00 17.02 -31.15
N ARG A 11 27.07 15.69 -31.06
CA ARG A 11 27.38 15.02 -29.81
C ARG A 11 28.83 15.28 -29.42
N GLU A 12 29.02 15.76 -28.21
CA GLU A 12 30.35 15.90 -27.64
C GLU A 12 30.93 14.52 -27.33
N LEU A 13 32.22 14.30 -27.65
CA LEU A 13 32.90 13.04 -27.37
C LEU A 13 33.20 12.86 -25.87
N PHE A 14 33.48 13.98 -25.19
CA PHE A 14 33.76 14.00 -23.76
C PHE A 14 32.99 15.15 -23.12
N ILE A 15 32.30 14.85 -22.01
CA ILE A 15 31.63 15.86 -21.19
C ILE A 15 32.24 15.75 -19.79
N ALA A 16 32.83 16.83 -19.29
CA ALA A 16 33.33 16.87 -17.93
C ALA A 16 32.15 16.75 -16.94
N SER A 17 32.33 16.05 -15.82
CA SER A 17 31.25 15.80 -14.85
C SER A 17 30.70 17.06 -14.18
N ASP A 18 31.48 18.14 -14.13
CA ASP A 18 31.10 19.47 -13.67
C ASP A 18 30.19 20.21 -14.66
N GLN A 19 30.26 19.89 -15.95
CA GLN A 19 29.41 20.44 -17.02
C GLN A 19 28.02 19.82 -17.07
N ILE A 20 27.82 18.71 -16.41
CA ILE A 20 26.50 18.07 -16.35
C ILE A 20 25.61 18.88 -15.39
N VAL A 21 24.56 19.48 -15.97
CA VAL A 21 23.57 20.21 -15.19
C VAL A 21 22.91 19.27 -14.20
N ARG A 22 23.31 19.34 -12.94
CA ARG A 22 22.64 18.62 -11.83
C ARG A 22 21.45 19.45 -11.37
N PRO A 23 20.20 18.99 -11.55
CA PRO A 23 19.07 19.68 -10.92
C PRO A 23 19.28 19.64 -9.40
N ALA A 24 18.86 20.70 -8.71
CA ALA A 24 18.79 20.68 -7.25
C ALA A 24 17.95 19.46 -6.81
N GLY A 25 18.55 18.39 -6.37
CA GLY A 25 17.93 17.07 -6.15
C GLY A 25 16.48 17.11 -5.63
N HIS A 26 15.73 16.03 -5.73
CA HIS A 26 14.33 16.05 -5.33
C HIS A 26 14.20 16.20 -3.80
N PRO A 27 13.57 17.25 -3.26
CA PRO A 27 13.55 17.54 -1.81
C PRO A 27 13.02 16.37 -0.97
N PHE A 28 12.06 15.62 -1.50
CA PHE A 28 11.53 14.43 -0.85
C PHE A 28 12.61 13.35 -0.64
N TYR A 29 13.38 13.01 -1.69
CA TYR A 29 14.40 11.96 -1.59
C TYR A 29 15.61 12.38 -0.77
N ARG A 30 15.98 13.68 -0.79
CA ARG A 30 17.00 14.22 0.13
C ARG A 30 16.57 14.02 1.58
N LYS A 31 15.32 14.42 1.91
CA LYS A 31 14.81 14.27 3.28
C LYS A 31 14.64 12.81 3.68
N LEU A 32 14.23 11.96 2.75
CA LEU A 32 14.17 10.52 2.98
C LEU A 32 15.58 9.96 3.28
N ASN A 33 16.61 10.39 2.55
CA ASN A 33 18.00 10.02 2.82
C ASN A 33 18.46 10.44 4.22
N GLU A 34 18.13 11.66 4.65
CA GLU A 34 18.46 12.13 6.01
C GLU A 34 17.80 11.23 7.07
N VAL A 35 16.51 10.87 6.91
CA VAL A 35 15.80 9.98 7.84
C VAL A 35 16.40 8.58 7.87
N LEU A 36 16.77 8.04 6.70
CA LEU A 36 17.40 6.73 6.59
C LEU A 36 18.80 6.72 7.21
N ALA A 37 19.58 7.81 6.99
CA ALA A 37 20.90 7.98 7.59
C ALA A 37 20.83 8.16 9.11
N GLU A 38 19.91 9.01 9.63
CA GLU A 38 19.65 9.16 11.08
C GLU A 38 19.30 7.81 11.74
N GLY A 39 18.61 6.94 11.00
CA GLY A 39 18.24 5.61 11.44
C GLY A 39 19.31 4.54 11.22
N GLU A 40 20.49 4.87 10.69
CA GLU A 40 21.58 3.93 10.34
C GLU A 40 21.08 2.78 9.45
N PHE A 41 20.16 3.11 8.52
CA PHE A 41 19.41 2.13 7.76
C PHE A 41 20.29 1.13 7.03
N ASP A 42 21.29 1.61 6.28
CA ASP A 42 22.12 0.74 5.44
C ASP A 42 22.95 -0.23 6.29
N THR A 43 23.60 0.25 7.34
CA THR A 43 24.40 -0.57 8.28
C THR A 43 23.55 -1.65 8.94
N ARG A 44 22.35 -1.29 9.42
CA ARG A 44 21.43 -2.26 10.06
C ARG A 44 20.93 -3.30 9.08
N VAL A 45 20.53 -2.90 7.89
CA VAL A 45 20.04 -3.83 6.86
C VAL A 45 21.15 -4.72 6.33
N GLU A 46 22.38 -4.23 6.20
CA GLU A 46 23.56 -5.02 5.86
C GLU A 46 23.85 -6.09 6.92
N ALA A 47 23.81 -5.71 8.21
CA ALA A 47 23.96 -6.65 9.31
C ALA A 47 22.87 -7.73 9.32
N LEU A 48 21.59 -7.37 9.08
CA LEU A 48 20.48 -8.32 8.96
C LEU A 48 20.66 -9.31 7.80
N CYS A 49 21.27 -8.88 6.71
CA CYS A 49 21.48 -9.69 5.53
C CYS A 49 22.78 -10.46 5.52
N ALA A 50 23.72 -10.22 6.43
CA ALA A 50 25.07 -10.76 6.38
C ALA A 50 25.11 -12.29 6.26
N SER A 51 24.27 -13.00 7.00
CA SER A 51 24.16 -14.47 6.96
C SER A 51 23.64 -15.02 5.63
N CYS A 52 23.00 -14.19 4.81
CA CYS A 52 22.44 -14.56 3.53
C CYS A 52 23.46 -14.43 2.37
N TYR A 53 24.67 -13.94 2.64
CA TYR A 53 25.71 -13.70 1.64
C TYR A 53 26.95 -14.52 1.95
N ALA A 54 27.65 -14.97 0.90
CA ALA A 54 28.92 -15.64 1.05
C ALA A 54 30.03 -14.64 1.42
N ALA A 55 31.04 -15.12 2.16
CA ALA A 55 32.19 -14.29 2.58
C ALA A 55 33.08 -13.82 1.42
N GLY A 56 32.99 -14.42 0.23
CA GLY A 56 33.79 -14.08 -0.94
C GLY A 56 32.98 -14.14 -2.23
N GLY A 57 33.59 -13.71 -3.33
CA GLY A 57 33.00 -13.70 -4.68
C GLY A 57 32.73 -12.29 -5.21
N ARG A 58 32.08 -12.20 -6.37
CA ARG A 58 31.73 -10.92 -6.97
C ARG A 58 30.71 -10.18 -6.10
N PRO A 59 30.97 -8.90 -5.72
CA PRO A 59 30.02 -8.10 -4.96
C PRO A 59 28.65 -8.02 -5.64
N GLY A 60 27.60 -8.27 -4.84
CA GLY A 60 26.21 -8.07 -5.27
C GLY A 60 25.72 -6.65 -5.04
N ILE A 61 24.42 -6.41 -5.28
CA ILE A 61 23.78 -5.14 -4.88
C ILE A 61 23.84 -5.05 -3.35
N PRO A 62 24.30 -3.92 -2.76
CA PRO A 62 24.19 -3.69 -1.33
C PRO A 62 22.73 -3.82 -0.87
N PRO A 63 22.44 -4.54 0.23
CA PRO A 63 21.08 -4.71 0.73
C PRO A 63 20.34 -3.39 0.96
N GLY A 64 21.02 -2.37 1.49
CA GLY A 64 20.45 -1.03 1.65
C GLY A 64 19.94 -0.43 0.36
N VAL A 65 20.72 -0.52 -0.73
CA VAL A 65 20.32 -0.07 -2.07
C VAL A 65 19.09 -0.83 -2.57
N TYR A 66 19.06 -2.15 -2.39
CA TYR A 66 17.90 -2.96 -2.78
C TYR A 66 16.60 -2.51 -2.10
N PHE A 67 16.61 -2.32 -0.78
CA PHE A 67 15.43 -1.85 -0.04
C PHE A 67 15.06 -0.41 -0.39
N ARG A 68 16.04 0.48 -0.62
CA ARG A 68 15.80 1.84 -1.11
C ARG A 68 15.08 1.82 -2.47
N MET A 69 15.45 0.92 -3.39
CA MET A 69 14.75 0.74 -4.67
C MET A 69 13.30 0.28 -4.47
N LEU A 70 13.02 -0.60 -3.49
CA LEU A 70 11.64 -0.99 -3.16
C LEU A 70 10.83 0.20 -2.60
N PHE A 71 11.43 1.07 -1.81
CA PHE A 71 10.79 2.32 -1.37
C PHE A 71 10.50 3.27 -2.54
N VAL A 72 11.44 3.41 -3.48
CA VAL A 72 11.17 4.14 -4.73
C VAL A 72 9.95 3.55 -5.44
N GLY A 73 9.86 2.23 -5.56
CA GLY A 73 8.70 1.55 -6.13
C GLY A 73 7.39 1.98 -5.48
N TYR A 74 7.32 2.02 -4.15
CA TYR A 74 6.16 2.47 -3.42
C TYR A 74 5.86 3.97 -3.63
N PHE A 75 6.86 4.84 -3.52
CA PHE A 75 6.66 6.30 -3.60
C PHE A 75 6.30 6.76 -5.02
N GLU A 76 6.90 6.15 -6.04
CA GLU A 76 6.61 6.41 -7.45
C GLU A 76 5.42 5.57 -7.97
N GLY A 77 4.90 4.61 -7.16
CA GLY A 77 3.77 3.72 -7.50
C GLY A 77 4.09 2.79 -8.65
N LEU A 78 5.30 2.27 -8.66
CA LEU A 78 5.75 1.28 -9.62
C LEU A 78 5.44 -0.12 -9.10
N ASP A 79 4.80 -0.93 -9.91
CA ASP A 79 4.32 -2.26 -9.54
C ASP A 79 5.31 -3.38 -9.90
N SER A 80 6.26 -3.13 -10.80
CA SER A 80 7.21 -4.13 -11.30
C SER A 80 8.66 -3.77 -10.98
N GLN A 81 9.49 -4.79 -10.71
CA GLN A 81 10.93 -4.61 -10.50
C GLN A 81 11.64 -4.05 -11.74
N ARG A 82 11.12 -4.35 -12.94
CA ARG A 82 11.66 -3.78 -14.18
C ARG A 82 11.39 -2.28 -14.26
N GLY A 83 10.19 -1.86 -13.93
CA GLY A 83 9.83 -0.43 -13.85
C GLY A 83 10.66 0.31 -12.82
N ILE A 84 10.85 -0.29 -11.63
CA ILE A 84 11.69 0.29 -10.57
C ILE A 84 13.14 0.46 -11.04
N ALA A 85 13.75 -0.59 -11.58
CA ALA A 85 15.13 -0.56 -12.07
C ALA A 85 15.32 0.49 -13.17
N TRP A 86 14.40 0.52 -14.14
CA TRP A 86 14.43 1.51 -15.22
C TRP A 86 14.28 2.94 -14.68
N ARG A 87 13.34 3.19 -13.80
CA ARG A 87 13.12 4.52 -13.20
C ARG A 87 14.33 5.01 -12.39
N CYS A 88 14.98 4.11 -11.66
CA CYS A 88 16.20 4.43 -10.91
C CYS A 88 17.40 4.74 -11.84
N ALA A 89 17.47 4.08 -12.99
CA ALA A 89 18.53 4.35 -13.98
C ALA A 89 18.35 5.68 -14.71
N ASP A 90 17.10 6.05 -15.02
CA ASP A 90 16.73 7.22 -15.82
C ASP A 90 16.79 8.54 -15.04
N SER A 91 16.69 8.53 -13.70
CA SER A 91 16.59 9.71 -12.86
C SER A 91 17.86 10.02 -12.12
N LEU A 92 18.48 11.19 -12.39
CA LEU A 92 19.65 11.66 -11.66
C LEU A 92 19.39 11.79 -10.15
N ALA A 93 18.21 12.30 -9.76
CA ALA A 93 17.83 12.43 -8.35
C ALA A 93 17.68 11.08 -7.64
N LEU A 94 17.24 10.02 -8.35
CA LEU A 94 17.14 8.68 -7.76
C LEU A 94 18.51 7.98 -7.74
N ARG A 95 19.38 8.23 -8.71
CA ARG A 95 20.78 7.77 -8.66
C ARG A 95 21.49 8.34 -7.43
N GLU A 96 21.37 9.65 -7.19
CA GLU A 96 21.88 10.31 -5.99
C GLU A 96 21.30 9.71 -4.70
N PHE A 97 19.96 9.46 -4.66
CA PHE A 97 19.30 8.80 -3.53
C PHE A 97 19.85 7.41 -3.24
N LEU A 98 20.26 6.69 -4.26
CA LEU A 98 20.82 5.34 -4.16
C LEU A 98 22.36 5.33 -3.96
N GLY A 99 23.02 6.48 -4.03
CA GLY A 99 24.47 6.61 -3.89
C GLY A 99 25.25 6.22 -5.14
N TYR A 100 24.65 6.31 -6.35
CA TYR A 100 25.31 6.04 -7.62
C TYR A 100 25.77 7.32 -8.31
N GLU A 101 27.04 7.35 -8.72
CA GLU A 101 27.57 8.38 -9.58
C GLU A 101 27.05 8.25 -11.02
N LEU A 102 27.31 9.27 -11.84
CA LEU A 102 26.81 9.28 -13.24
C LEU A 102 27.37 8.16 -14.11
N THR A 103 28.59 7.74 -13.81
CA THR A 103 29.32 6.68 -14.51
C THR A 103 29.00 5.28 -14.00
N ASP A 104 28.39 5.18 -12.82
CA ASP A 104 28.14 3.86 -12.21
C ASP A 104 26.95 3.14 -12.86
N PRO A 105 27.03 1.84 -13.10
CA PRO A 105 25.88 1.08 -13.55
C PRO A 105 24.88 0.87 -12.40
N THR A 106 23.64 1.29 -12.61
CA THR A 106 22.56 1.04 -11.63
C THR A 106 22.06 -0.41 -11.68
N PRO A 107 21.51 -0.93 -10.56
CA PRO A 107 21.02 -2.30 -10.52
C PRO A 107 19.89 -2.57 -11.51
N VAL A 108 19.98 -3.70 -12.21
CA VAL A 108 18.96 -4.17 -13.15
C VAL A 108 17.91 -5.04 -12.44
N HIS A 109 16.75 -5.22 -13.06
CA HIS A 109 15.65 -6.00 -12.47
C HIS A 109 15.98 -7.46 -12.16
N VAL A 110 16.89 -8.07 -12.93
CA VAL A 110 17.36 -9.45 -12.69
C VAL A 110 18.10 -9.52 -11.34
N SER A 111 19.00 -8.57 -11.10
CA SER A 111 19.73 -8.49 -9.82
C SER A 111 18.77 -8.29 -8.64
N MET A 112 17.73 -7.45 -8.76
CA MET A 112 16.69 -7.31 -7.73
C MET A 112 15.95 -8.63 -7.49
N THR A 113 15.67 -9.39 -8.56
CA THR A 113 15.03 -10.71 -8.44
C THR A 113 15.93 -11.71 -7.71
N MET A 114 17.23 -11.69 -7.97
CA MET A 114 18.20 -12.57 -7.28
C MET A 114 18.29 -12.23 -5.79
N VAL A 115 18.35 -10.95 -5.42
CA VAL A 115 18.34 -10.51 -4.02
C VAL A 115 17.03 -10.95 -3.33
N ARG A 116 15.86 -10.72 -3.94
CA ARG A 116 14.58 -11.17 -3.39
C ARG A 116 14.54 -12.66 -3.09
N LYS A 117 15.07 -13.50 -4.01
CA LYS A 117 15.11 -14.96 -3.82
C LYS A 117 16.09 -15.40 -2.73
N ARG A 118 17.16 -14.63 -2.51
CA ARG A 118 18.18 -14.90 -1.49
C ARG A 118 17.71 -14.58 -0.09
N LEU A 119 17.06 -13.42 0.09
CA LEU A 119 16.66 -12.94 1.40
C LEU A 119 15.38 -13.64 1.86
N PRO A 120 15.33 -14.24 3.07
CA PRO A 120 14.13 -14.81 3.66
C PRO A 120 13.12 -13.72 4.03
N GLN A 121 11.87 -14.10 4.26
CA GLN A 121 10.80 -13.17 4.66
C GLN A 121 11.16 -12.40 5.94
N SER A 122 11.78 -13.04 6.92
CA SER A 122 12.17 -12.45 8.20
C SER A 122 12.98 -11.15 8.05
N VAL A 123 13.85 -11.06 7.04
CA VAL A 123 14.61 -9.82 6.77
C VAL A 123 13.68 -8.67 6.37
N TYR A 124 12.62 -8.92 5.61
CA TYR A 124 11.62 -7.90 5.26
C TYR A 124 10.77 -7.47 6.46
N ASP A 125 10.45 -8.43 7.32
CA ASP A 125 9.72 -8.17 8.56
C ASP A 125 10.58 -7.31 9.50
N GLU A 126 11.89 -7.57 9.61
CA GLU A 126 12.83 -6.75 10.40
C GLU A 126 12.98 -5.32 9.80
N VAL A 127 13.02 -5.18 8.48
CA VAL A 127 13.02 -3.84 7.84
C VAL A 127 11.73 -3.08 8.17
N PHE A 128 10.59 -3.75 8.19
CA PHE A 128 9.33 -3.15 8.64
C PHE A 128 9.41 -2.73 10.11
N GLN A 129 9.99 -3.57 10.96
CA GLN A 129 10.22 -3.29 12.38
C GLN A 129 11.14 -2.08 12.62
N LEU A 130 12.23 -1.94 11.84
CA LEU A 130 13.08 -0.74 11.90
C LEU A 130 12.27 0.54 11.68
N VAL A 131 11.37 0.53 10.69
CA VAL A 131 10.51 1.68 10.40
C VAL A 131 9.50 1.93 11.52
N LEU A 132 8.91 0.88 12.12
CA LEU A 132 8.04 1.02 13.29
C LEU A 132 8.78 1.62 14.49
N GLY A 133 10.01 1.19 14.74
CA GLY A 133 10.85 1.76 15.79
C GLY A 133 11.13 3.25 15.59
N TRP A 134 11.26 3.71 14.33
CA TRP A 134 11.40 5.15 14.05
C TRP A 134 10.09 5.93 14.30
N LEU A 135 8.95 5.35 13.95
CA LEU A 135 7.65 5.94 14.29
C LEU A 135 7.47 6.05 15.80
N ALA A 136 7.85 5.01 16.55
CA ALA A 136 7.79 5.01 18.01
C ALA A 136 8.66 6.13 18.61
N ARG A 137 9.92 6.25 18.19
CA ARG A 137 10.83 7.33 18.62
C ARG A 137 10.31 8.74 18.32
N LYS A 138 9.62 8.92 17.19
CA LYS A 138 9.00 10.20 16.82
C LYS A 138 7.57 10.36 17.38
N GLN A 139 7.14 9.49 18.31
CA GLN A 139 5.82 9.50 18.96
C GLN A 139 4.63 9.37 17.98
N LEU A 140 4.86 8.77 16.84
CA LEU A 140 3.85 8.49 15.80
C LEU A 140 3.29 7.06 15.90
N LEU A 141 3.39 6.45 17.09
CA LEU A 141 2.87 5.13 17.38
C LEU A 141 2.29 5.13 18.80
N ARG A 142 1.09 4.58 18.97
CA ARG A 142 0.40 4.45 20.26
C ARG A 142 0.03 3.00 20.58
N GLY A 143 -0.52 2.30 19.61
CA GLY A 143 -0.80 0.88 19.67
C GLY A 143 -1.95 0.44 20.57
N LYS A 144 -2.62 1.37 21.29
CA LYS A 144 -3.67 1.04 22.26
C LYS A 144 -4.98 0.58 21.60
N THR A 145 -5.36 1.23 20.52
CA THR A 145 -6.61 0.95 19.78
C THR A 145 -6.26 0.69 18.33
N VAL A 146 -6.51 -0.53 17.86
CA VAL A 146 -6.20 -0.93 16.49
C VAL A 146 -7.45 -1.25 15.68
N GLY A 147 -7.39 -0.93 14.40
CA GLY A 147 -8.40 -1.31 13.41
C GLY A 147 -7.84 -2.37 12.46
N ILE A 148 -8.58 -3.45 12.25
CA ILE A 148 -8.22 -4.50 11.30
C ILE A 148 -9.23 -4.52 10.16
N ASP A 149 -8.72 -4.60 8.94
CA ASP A 149 -9.52 -4.76 7.72
C ASP A 149 -8.73 -5.51 6.66
N ALA A 150 -9.45 -6.10 5.71
CA ALA A 150 -8.88 -6.91 4.64
C ALA A 150 -9.18 -6.34 3.25
N THR A 151 -8.29 -6.64 2.32
CA THR A 151 -8.52 -6.45 0.89
C THR A 151 -7.97 -7.62 0.10
N THR A 152 -8.44 -7.80 -1.13
CA THR A 152 -7.90 -8.81 -2.04
C THR A 152 -6.82 -8.19 -2.92
N LEU A 153 -5.73 -8.94 -3.14
CA LEU A 153 -4.67 -8.61 -4.08
C LEU A 153 -4.79 -9.55 -5.27
N GLU A 154 -4.92 -9.02 -6.48
CA GLU A 154 -4.99 -9.83 -7.69
C GLU A 154 -3.66 -10.54 -7.93
N ALA A 155 -3.69 -11.85 -8.12
CA ALA A 155 -2.52 -12.68 -8.37
C ALA A 155 -2.05 -12.57 -9.82
N ASN A 156 -0.76 -12.86 -10.07
CA ASN A 156 -0.19 -12.99 -11.41
C ASN A 156 -0.53 -14.34 -12.04
N ALA A 157 -1.81 -14.66 -12.09
CA ALA A 157 -2.34 -15.88 -12.67
C ALA A 157 -3.73 -15.63 -13.25
N ALA A 158 -4.05 -16.29 -14.34
CA ALA A 158 -5.35 -16.16 -15.00
C ALA A 158 -6.25 -17.35 -14.64
N MET A 159 -7.56 -17.12 -14.52
CA MET A 159 -8.55 -18.20 -14.29
C MET A 159 -8.46 -19.34 -15.31
N LYS A 160 -8.08 -19.05 -16.54
CA LYS A 160 -7.86 -20.08 -17.57
C LYS A 160 -6.66 -21.01 -17.32
N SER A 161 -5.80 -20.69 -16.33
CA SER A 161 -4.64 -21.50 -15.96
C SER A 161 -4.93 -22.47 -14.81
N ILE A 162 -6.17 -22.57 -14.35
CA ILE A 162 -6.54 -23.54 -13.30
C ILE A 162 -6.60 -24.96 -13.85
N VAL A 163 -6.15 -25.89 -13.04
CA VAL A 163 -6.18 -27.34 -13.32
C VAL A 163 -6.79 -28.07 -12.11
N ARG A 164 -7.34 -29.25 -12.35
CA ARG A 164 -7.81 -30.09 -11.23
C ARG A 164 -6.62 -30.56 -10.40
N ARG A 165 -6.79 -30.59 -9.09
CA ARG A 165 -5.75 -31.11 -8.17
C ARG A 165 -5.53 -32.60 -8.38
N GLU A 166 -6.62 -33.34 -8.60
CA GLU A 166 -6.60 -34.76 -8.97
C GLU A 166 -6.61 -34.87 -10.49
N GLY A 167 -5.63 -35.56 -11.06
CA GLY A 167 -5.52 -35.82 -12.50
C GLY A 167 -4.93 -34.71 -13.34
N GLY A 168 -4.80 -33.47 -12.84
CA GLY A 168 -4.14 -32.37 -13.56
C GLY A 168 -4.89 -31.83 -14.78
N ALA A 169 -6.14 -32.32 -15.04
CA ALA A 169 -6.95 -31.92 -16.18
C ALA A 169 -7.20 -30.40 -16.19
N ASP A 170 -7.04 -29.77 -17.32
CA ASP A 170 -7.38 -28.37 -17.50
C ASP A 170 -8.91 -28.18 -17.63
N TRP A 171 -9.35 -26.89 -17.60
CA TRP A 171 -10.77 -26.57 -17.67
C TRP A 171 -11.47 -27.12 -18.93
N LYS A 172 -10.79 -27.18 -20.08
CA LYS A 172 -11.34 -27.70 -21.32
C LYS A 172 -11.45 -29.21 -21.29
N GLU A 173 -10.42 -29.90 -20.78
CA GLU A 173 -10.44 -31.36 -20.61
C GLU A 173 -11.57 -31.79 -19.69
N TYR A 174 -11.70 -31.13 -18.55
CA TYR A 174 -12.81 -31.34 -17.62
C TYR A 174 -14.19 -31.14 -18.26
N LEU A 175 -14.36 -30.07 -19.07
CA LEU A 175 -15.62 -29.84 -19.78
C LEU A 175 -15.88 -30.89 -20.85
N ARG A 176 -14.85 -31.39 -21.54
CA ARG A 176 -14.99 -32.49 -22.50
C ARG A 176 -15.47 -33.77 -21.83
N GLU A 177 -14.88 -34.11 -20.68
CA GLU A 177 -15.31 -35.27 -19.90
C GLU A 177 -16.79 -35.15 -19.49
N LEU A 178 -17.21 -34.00 -19.01
CA LEU A 178 -18.61 -33.76 -18.64
C LEU A 178 -19.55 -33.77 -19.85
N ALA A 179 -19.15 -33.21 -20.97
CA ALA A 179 -19.95 -33.20 -22.19
C ALA A 179 -20.12 -34.63 -22.75
N LYS A 180 -19.06 -35.43 -22.72
CA LYS A 180 -19.14 -36.86 -23.09
C LYS A 180 -20.08 -37.63 -22.18
N ALA A 181 -20.06 -37.37 -20.86
CA ALA A 181 -20.99 -37.99 -19.92
C ALA A 181 -22.45 -37.62 -20.18
N GLU A 182 -22.74 -36.47 -20.78
CA GLU A 182 -24.07 -36.05 -21.22
C GLU A 182 -24.39 -36.41 -22.71
N GLY A 183 -23.55 -37.24 -23.35
CA GLY A 183 -23.79 -37.77 -24.68
C GLY A 183 -23.38 -36.87 -25.84
N ILE A 184 -22.55 -35.85 -25.59
CA ILE A 184 -21.95 -35.02 -26.63
C ILE A 184 -20.59 -35.59 -27.00
N GLU A 185 -20.56 -36.44 -28.03
CA GLU A 185 -19.32 -36.99 -28.57
C GLU A 185 -18.55 -35.91 -29.35
N ASP A 186 -17.25 -35.78 -29.08
CA ASP A 186 -16.30 -34.90 -29.77
C ASP A 186 -16.71 -33.40 -29.82
N PRO A 187 -16.95 -32.76 -28.65
CA PRO A 187 -17.42 -31.39 -28.58
C PRO A 187 -16.36 -30.39 -29.08
N THR A 188 -16.75 -29.49 -29.97
CA THR A 188 -15.92 -28.36 -30.40
C THR A 188 -15.75 -27.33 -29.26
N ASP A 189 -14.78 -26.43 -29.35
CA ASP A 189 -14.59 -25.37 -28.37
C ASP A 189 -15.86 -24.47 -28.21
N GLU A 190 -16.66 -24.35 -29.26
CA GLU A 190 -17.91 -23.60 -29.22
C GLU A 190 -19.02 -24.38 -28.52
N ASP A 191 -19.10 -25.69 -28.73
CA ASP A 191 -20.03 -26.57 -28.01
C ASP A 191 -19.69 -26.60 -26.52
N LEU A 192 -18.44 -26.68 -26.15
CA LEU A 192 -17.98 -26.59 -24.76
C LEU A 192 -18.39 -25.26 -24.10
N ARG A 193 -18.26 -24.13 -24.83
CA ARG A 193 -18.72 -22.82 -24.34
C ARG A 193 -20.25 -22.76 -24.16
N ARG A 194 -21.00 -23.33 -25.10
CA ARG A 194 -22.48 -23.43 -25.01
C ARG A 194 -22.88 -24.31 -23.86
N PHE A 195 -22.25 -25.49 -23.75
CA PHE A 195 -22.46 -26.44 -22.67
C PHE A 195 -22.18 -25.82 -21.31
N ASP A 196 -20.98 -25.21 -21.12
CA ASP A 196 -20.64 -24.56 -19.88
C ASP A 196 -21.57 -23.40 -19.53
N ARG A 197 -22.08 -22.64 -20.53
CA ARG A 197 -23.06 -21.57 -20.30
C ARG A 197 -24.38 -22.09 -19.73
N LYS A 198 -24.86 -23.24 -20.20
CA LYS A 198 -26.14 -23.85 -19.79
C LYS A 198 -26.06 -24.68 -18.50
N ARG A 199 -24.89 -25.17 -18.17
CA ARG A 199 -24.66 -26.05 -17.02
C ARG A 199 -25.08 -25.41 -15.70
N LYS A 200 -25.92 -26.12 -14.92
CA LYS A 200 -26.33 -25.75 -13.57
C LYS A 200 -25.25 -26.18 -12.55
N GLY A 201 -25.15 -25.49 -11.43
CA GLY A 201 -24.28 -25.91 -10.32
C GLY A 201 -22.78 -25.70 -10.53
N LYS A 202 -22.39 -24.74 -11.36
CA LYS A 202 -20.98 -24.36 -11.57
C LYS A 202 -20.34 -23.95 -10.25
N LYS A 203 -19.50 -24.79 -9.70
CA LYS A 203 -18.69 -24.48 -8.53
C LYS A 203 -17.23 -24.70 -8.87
N THR A 204 -16.43 -23.67 -8.80
CA THR A 204 -14.97 -23.77 -8.81
C THR A 204 -14.50 -23.67 -7.35
N SER A 205 -14.23 -24.81 -6.75
CA SER A 205 -13.77 -24.90 -5.37
C SER A 205 -12.25 -24.92 -5.30
N ASN A 206 -11.65 -24.17 -4.40
CA ASN A 206 -10.21 -24.23 -4.11
C ASN A 206 -9.76 -25.62 -3.61
N LYS A 207 -10.70 -26.48 -3.19
CA LYS A 207 -10.41 -27.88 -2.83
C LYS A 207 -10.11 -28.73 -4.06
N GLU A 208 -10.77 -28.44 -5.17
CA GLU A 208 -10.68 -29.23 -6.42
C GLU A 208 -9.75 -28.60 -7.46
N TRP A 209 -9.62 -27.27 -7.44
CA TRP A 209 -8.91 -26.52 -8.44
C TRP A 209 -7.71 -25.78 -7.86
N VAL A 210 -6.63 -25.69 -8.65
CA VAL A 210 -5.43 -24.95 -8.32
C VAL A 210 -4.91 -24.22 -9.56
N SER A 211 -4.28 -23.09 -9.39
CA SER A 211 -3.59 -22.42 -10.50
C SER A 211 -2.27 -23.11 -10.79
N ARG A 212 -2.08 -23.55 -12.04
CA ARG A 212 -0.78 -24.08 -12.50
C ARG A 212 0.32 -23.03 -12.49
N THR A 213 -0.06 -21.78 -12.73
CA THR A 213 0.88 -20.64 -12.83
C THR A 213 1.33 -20.13 -11.48
N ASP A 214 0.41 -20.11 -10.49
CA ASP A 214 0.67 -19.64 -9.13
C ASP A 214 -0.15 -20.49 -8.14
N PRO A 215 0.38 -21.63 -7.67
CA PRO A 215 -0.33 -22.61 -6.86
C PRO A 215 -0.80 -22.07 -5.49
N ASP A 216 -0.19 -20.99 -5.01
CA ASP A 216 -0.54 -20.36 -3.73
C ASP A 216 -1.74 -19.41 -3.85
N SER A 217 -2.04 -18.94 -5.06
CA SER A 217 -3.22 -18.10 -5.29
C SER A 217 -4.52 -18.90 -5.15
N ARG A 218 -5.60 -18.24 -4.74
CA ARG A 218 -6.90 -18.87 -4.52
C ARG A 218 -7.98 -18.19 -5.35
N ILE A 219 -8.93 -19.02 -5.79
CA ILE A 219 -10.12 -18.57 -6.50
C ILE A 219 -11.01 -17.82 -5.52
N THR A 220 -11.28 -16.56 -5.79
CA THR A 220 -12.13 -15.72 -4.95
C THR A 220 -12.90 -14.70 -5.79
N LYS A 221 -14.04 -14.25 -5.26
CA LYS A 221 -14.82 -13.18 -5.85
C LYS A 221 -14.29 -11.84 -5.39
N MET A 222 -13.87 -11.00 -6.32
CA MET A 222 -13.38 -9.66 -6.01
C MET A 222 -14.51 -8.62 -6.00
N LYS A 223 -14.17 -7.38 -5.59
CA LYS A 223 -15.12 -6.27 -5.48
C LYS A 223 -15.79 -5.89 -6.82
N ASP A 224 -15.14 -6.19 -7.95
CA ASP A 224 -15.70 -6.00 -9.30
C ASP A 224 -16.82 -7.02 -9.64
N GLY A 225 -17.12 -7.93 -8.72
CA GLY A 225 -18.12 -8.98 -8.89
C GLY A 225 -17.66 -10.19 -9.69
N ARG A 226 -16.44 -10.16 -10.25
CA ARG A 226 -15.85 -11.25 -11.02
C ARG A 226 -15.01 -12.18 -10.15
N THR A 227 -14.79 -13.39 -10.64
CA THR A 227 -13.93 -14.38 -10.00
C THR A 227 -12.52 -14.25 -10.53
N HIS A 228 -11.56 -14.11 -9.61
CA HIS A 228 -10.14 -13.99 -9.89
C HIS A 228 -9.33 -14.95 -9.02
N LEU A 229 -8.08 -15.15 -9.40
CA LEU A 229 -7.06 -15.73 -8.53
C LEU A 229 -6.44 -14.60 -7.72
N ALA A 230 -6.42 -14.73 -6.40
CA ALA A 230 -6.00 -13.66 -5.52
C ALA A 230 -5.37 -14.17 -4.21
N TYR A 231 -4.79 -13.22 -3.49
CA TYR A 231 -4.37 -13.30 -2.09
C TYR A 231 -5.22 -12.35 -1.25
N LYS A 232 -5.24 -12.58 0.05
CA LYS A 232 -5.89 -11.71 1.03
C LYS A 232 -4.83 -10.97 1.81
N ALA A 233 -4.89 -9.64 1.81
CA ALA A 233 -4.04 -8.80 2.63
C ALA A 233 -4.85 -8.12 3.72
N GLU A 234 -4.34 -8.13 4.93
CA GLU A 234 -4.92 -7.46 6.09
C GLU A 234 -3.96 -6.41 6.63
N HIS A 235 -4.50 -5.24 6.95
CA HIS A 235 -3.80 -4.19 7.66
C HIS A 235 -4.35 -4.04 9.06
N THR A 236 -3.46 -4.13 10.04
CA THR A 236 -3.74 -3.66 11.40
C THR A 236 -3.20 -2.25 11.52
N VAL A 237 -4.09 -1.29 11.72
CA VAL A 237 -3.78 0.15 11.73
C VAL A 237 -4.01 0.71 13.13
N ASP A 238 -3.06 1.45 13.66
CA ASP A 238 -3.23 2.23 14.87
C ASP A 238 -4.24 3.36 14.63
N LEU A 239 -5.39 3.31 15.31
CA LEU A 239 -6.48 4.26 15.12
C LEU A 239 -6.22 5.64 15.75
N GLU A 240 -5.10 5.85 16.41
CA GLU A 240 -4.70 7.15 16.94
C GLU A 240 -3.74 7.88 16.00
N THR A 241 -2.88 7.15 15.30
CA THR A 241 -1.77 7.72 14.52
C THR A 241 -1.84 7.47 13.03
N GLU A 242 -2.67 6.56 12.55
CA GLU A 242 -2.78 6.06 11.17
C GLU A 242 -1.64 5.11 10.77
N ALA A 243 -0.71 4.77 11.67
CA ALA A 243 0.40 3.86 11.36
C ALA A 243 -0.10 2.43 11.11
N ILE A 244 0.44 1.75 10.10
CA ILE A 244 0.24 0.31 9.91
C ILE A 244 1.17 -0.40 10.90
N VAL A 245 0.60 -1.09 11.88
CA VAL A 245 1.33 -1.83 12.91
C VAL A 245 1.40 -3.33 12.62
N GLY A 246 0.60 -3.82 11.68
CA GLY A 246 0.64 -5.19 11.19
C GLY A 246 0.25 -5.25 9.73
N ALA A 247 1.00 -6.01 8.94
CA ALA A 247 0.75 -6.27 7.52
C ALA A 247 0.78 -7.79 7.31
N HIS A 248 -0.38 -8.39 7.16
CA HIS A 248 -0.54 -9.83 7.05
C HIS A 248 -1.10 -10.19 5.68
N VAL A 249 -0.50 -11.17 4.99
CA VAL A 249 -1.00 -11.67 3.71
C VAL A 249 -1.18 -13.18 3.81
N THR A 250 -2.37 -13.65 3.43
CA THR A 250 -2.75 -15.05 3.46
C THR A 250 -3.37 -15.50 2.14
N HIS A 251 -3.71 -16.77 2.06
CA HIS A 251 -4.55 -17.27 0.99
C HIS A 251 -5.94 -16.62 1.02
N ALA A 252 -6.50 -16.32 -0.15
CA ALA A 252 -7.75 -15.56 -0.25
C ALA A 252 -9.01 -16.32 0.25
N ASP A 253 -8.90 -17.61 0.52
CA ASP A 253 -9.96 -18.45 1.06
C ASP A 253 -9.94 -18.61 2.59
N VAL A 254 -8.96 -18.00 3.28
CA VAL A 254 -8.94 -17.98 4.75
C VAL A 254 -10.03 -17.04 5.27
N GLY A 255 -10.84 -17.54 6.21
CA GLY A 255 -11.94 -16.77 6.80
C GLY A 255 -11.47 -15.56 7.63
N ASP A 256 -12.23 -14.46 7.58
CA ASP A 256 -11.90 -13.23 8.29
C ASP A 256 -11.68 -13.40 9.81
N PRO A 257 -12.50 -14.22 10.55
CA PRO A 257 -12.27 -14.40 11.98
C PRO A 257 -10.91 -15.03 12.30
N GLN A 258 -10.48 -16.03 11.50
CA GLN A 258 -9.21 -16.70 11.69
C GLN A 258 -8.03 -15.76 11.38
N SER A 259 -8.00 -15.20 10.17
CA SER A 259 -6.91 -14.31 9.77
C SER A 259 -6.81 -13.05 10.63
N GLY A 260 -7.97 -12.54 11.11
CA GLY A 260 -8.01 -11.38 12.01
C GLY A 260 -7.36 -11.64 13.37
N MET A 261 -7.45 -12.87 13.91
CA MET A 261 -6.75 -13.25 15.14
C MET A 261 -5.23 -13.35 14.92
N GLU A 262 -4.82 -13.92 13.78
CA GLU A 262 -3.41 -13.98 13.38
C GLU A 262 -2.84 -12.56 13.18
N SER A 263 -3.56 -11.69 12.48
CA SER A 263 -3.19 -10.29 12.27
C SER A 263 -3.06 -9.51 13.58
N LEU A 264 -3.92 -9.79 14.56
CA LEU A 264 -3.87 -9.18 15.88
C LEU A 264 -2.63 -9.63 16.66
N ALA A 265 -2.31 -10.92 16.63
CA ALA A 265 -1.12 -11.46 17.29
C ALA A 265 0.17 -10.90 16.68
N LEU A 266 0.26 -10.84 15.34
CA LEU A 266 1.40 -10.25 14.64
C LEU A 266 1.56 -8.77 14.98
N ALA A 267 0.47 -8.02 15.04
CA ALA A 267 0.51 -6.60 15.38
C ALA A 267 0.95 -6.38 16.84
N GLN A 268 0.48 -7.20 17.79
CA GLN A 268 0.93 -7.11 19.18
C GLN A 268 2.43 -7.40 19.29
N ALA A 269 2.92 -8.45 18.63
CA ALA A 269 4.36 -8.78 18.61
C ALA A 269 5.19 -7.62 18.03
N ALA A 270 4.75 -7.06 16.91
CA ALA A 270 5.40 -5.92 16.26
C ALA A 270 5.42 -4.66 17.16
N LEU A 271 4.32 -4.40 17.86
CA LEU A 271 4.25 -3.27 18.80
C LEU A 271 5.17 -3.46 20.00
N CYS A 272 5.22 -4.67 20.59
CA CYS A 272 6.12 -4.96 21.71
C CYS A 272 7.60 -4.82 21.31
N GLN A 273 7.96 -5.21 20.09
CA GLN A 273 9.32 -5.02 19.58
C GLN A 273 9.68 -3.54 19.39
N ALA A 274 8.75 -2.71 18.92
CA ALA A 274 8.96 -1.27 18.72
C ALA A 274 8.84 -0.44 20.00
N MET A 275 7.98 -0.87 20.92
CA MET A 275 7.67 -0.24 22.21
C MET A 275 7.35 -1.33 23.23
N PRO A 276 8.30 -1.74 24.09
CA PRO A 276 8.12 -2.88 25.02
C PRO A 276 6.88 -2.79 25.91
N GLU A 277 6.48 -1.58 26.31
CA GLU A 277 5.29 -1.34 27.14
C GLU A 277 3.97 -1.24 26.36
N ALA A 278 4.01 -1.42 25.04
CA ALA A 278 2.81 -1.30 24.23
C ALA A 278 1.91 -2.52 24.37
N GLU A 279 0.64 -2.26 24.68
CA GLU A 279 -0.39 -3.27 24.78
C GLU A 279 -1.64 -2.85 23.99
N ILE A 280 -2.07 -3.69 23.07
CA ILE A 280 -3.36 -3.51 22.41
C ILE A 280 -4.46 -3.76 23.45
N LYS A 281 -5.33 -2.77 23.65
CA LYS A 281 -6.46 -2.86 24.58
C LYS A 281 -7.82 -2.89 23.88
N GLU A 282 -7.86 -2.40 22.66
CA GLU A 282 -9.09 -2.27 21.88
C GLU A 282 -8.85 -2.68 20.43
N VAL A 283 -9.71 -3.57 19.93
CA VAL A 283 -9.69 -3.99 18.52
C VAL A 283 -11.02 -3.68 17.85
N VAL A 284 -10.93 -3.07 16.69
CA VAL A 284 -12.07 -2.62 15.88
C VAL A 284 -12.01 -3.32 14.53
N GLN A 285 -13.04 -4.07 14.19
CA GLN A 285 -13.11 -4.85 12.95
C GLN A 285 -14.47 -4.66 12.27
N ASP A 286 -14.58 -5.05 11.01
CA ASP A 286 -15.86 -5.02 10.31
C ASP A 286 -16.74 -6.23 10.67
N LYS A 287 -17.97 -6.25 10.12
CA LYS A 287 -18.93 -7.34 10.37
C LYS A 287 -18.46 -8.71 9.83
N GLY A 288 -17.51 -8.75 8.91
CA GLY A 288 -16.93 -9.98 8.35
C GLY A 288 -16.20 -10.79 9.41
N TYR A 289 -15.56 -10.12 10.35
CA TYR A 289 -14.80 -10.71 11.45
C TYR A 289 -15.65 -11.18 12.63
N HIS A 290 -16.97 -10.98 12.58
CA HIS A 290 -17.83 -11.31 13.71
C HIS A 290 -17.98 -12.82 13.87
N ASP A 291 -17.30 -13.38 14.86
CA ASP A 291 -17.38 -14.75 15.30
C ASP A 291 -17.42 -14.82 16.84
N ASN A 292 -18.22 -15.73 17.42
CA ASN A 292 -18.39 -15.81 18.88
C ASN A 292 -17.12 -16.34 19.57
N GLY A 293 -16.43 -17.30 18.96
CA GLY A 293 -15.18 -17.86 19.49
C GLY A 293 -14.08 -16.80 19.51
N ALA A 294 -13.91 -16.08 18.39
CA ALA A 294 -12.94 -14.97 18.30
C ALA A 294 -13.25 -13.87 19.32
N LEU A 295 -14.52 -13.51 19.52
CA LEU A 295 -14.91 -12.52 20.53
C LEU A 295 -14.60 -12.99 21.95
N ALA A 296 -14.82 -14.27 22.26
CA ALA A 296 -14.52 -14.85 23.57
C ALA A 296 -13.00 -14.93 23.80
N GLN A 297 -12.24 -15.32 22.80
CA GLN A 297 -10.78 -15.37 22.86
C GLN A 297 -10.19 -13.98 23.08
N CYS A 298 -10.66 -12.94 22.37
CA CYS A 298 -10.27 -11.56 22.63
C CYS A 298 -10.60 -11.14 24.07
N ALA A 299 -11.78 -11.53 24.58
CA ALA A 299 -12.17 -11.23 25.95
C ALA A 299 -11.28 -11.92 26.99
N ALA A 300 -10.88 -13.18 26.74
CA ALA A 300 -9.91 -13.90 27.57
C ALA A 300 -8.53 -13.24 27.59
N TRP A 301 -8.13 -12.59 26.50
CA TRP A 301 -6.90 -11.77 26.42
C TRP A 301 -7.07 -10.36 27.01
N GLY A 302 -8.21 -10.04 27.64
CA GLY A 302 -8.48 -8.71 28.19
C GLY A 302 -8.80 -7.62 27.17
N LEU A 303 -8.98 -7.99 25.89
CA LEU A 303 -9.22 -7.04 24.80
C LEU A 303 -10.69 -6.62 24.71
N ARG A 304 -10.92 -5.36 24.44
CA ARG A 304 -12.24 -4.81 24.16
C ARG A 304 -12.51 -4.82 22.65
N THR A 305 -13.44 -5.64 22.20
CA THR A 305 -13.82 -5.76 20.81
C THR A 305 -14.92 -4.77 20.42
N TYR A 306 -14.85 -4.26 19.17
CA TYR A 306 -15.84 -3.40 18.53
C TYR A 306 -16.13 -3.93 17.13
N VAL A 307 -16.83 -5.09 17.06
CA VAL A 307 -17.11 -5.81 15.82
C VAL A 307 -18.62 -5.80 15.58
N PRO A 308 -19.14 -5.11 14.54
CA PRO A 308 -20.55 -5.08 14.22
C PRO A 308 -21.09 -6.49 13.94
N GLU A 309 -22.35 -6.70 14.26
CA GLU A 309 -23.02 -7.99 14.02
C GLU A 309 -23.36 -8.15 12.53
N ARG A 310 -23.28 -9.39 12.05
CA ARG A 310 -23.95 -9.78 10.80
C ARG A 310 -25.46 -9.84 11.06
N GLU A 311 -26.27 -9.45 10.08
CA GLU A 311 -27.72 -9.64 10.14
C GLU A 311 -28.04 -11.14 10.28
N GLN A 312 -28.62 -11.52 11.39
CA GLN A 312 -29.00 -12.89 11.69
C GLN A 312 -30.37 -12.92 12.39
N LYS A 313 -31.10 -14.01 12.16
CA LYS A 313 -32.29 -14.36 12.93
C LYS A 313 -31.95 -14.51 14.42
N LYS A 314 -32.96 -14.57 15.31
CA LYS A 314 -32.77 -14.74 16.76
C LYS A 314 -31.70 -15.79 17.09
N ARG A 315 -30.68 -15.38 17.86
CA ARG A 315 -29.61 -16.28 18.29
C ARG A 315 -30.09 -17.18 19.42
N ARG A 316 -29.77 -18.45 19.34
CA ARG A 316 -29.95 -19.43 20.42
C ARG A 316 -28.61 -19.63 21.12
N TRP A 317 -28.63 -19.70 22.46
CA TRP A 317 -27.45 -19.87 23.31
C TRP A 317 -27.43 -21.19 24.07
N THR A 318 -28.49 -22.01 23.96
CA THR A 318 -28.74 -23.21 24.76
C THR A 318 -27.59 -24.22 24.70
N ASP A 319 -26.91 -24.33 23.55
CA ASP A 319 -25.85 -25.32 23.32
C ASP A 319 -24.45 -24.64 23.11
N LYS A 320 -24.26 -23.48 23.69
CA LYS A 320 -22.99 -22.70 23.51
C LYS A 320 -22.36 -22.37 24.84
N PRO A 321 -21.02 -22.32 24.92
CA PRO A 321 -20.31 -21.88 26.12
C PRO A 321 -20.83 -20.51 26.61
N GLU A 322 -20.97 -20.35 27.92
CA GLU A 322 -21.45 -19.12 28.54
C GLU A 322 -20.56 -17.91 28.21
N GLU A 323 -19.26 -18.14 28.03
CA GLU A 323 -18.27 -17.11 27.66
C GLU A 323 -18.61 -16.49 26.30
N TYR A 324 -19.13 -17.26 25.35
CA TYR A 324 -19.54 -16.76 24.03
C TYR A 324 -20.67 -15.75 24.15
N GLU A 325 -21.66 -16.04 24.99
CA GLU A 325 -22.77 -15.13 25.21
C GLU A 325 -22.32 -13.86 25.96
N LYS A 326 -21.50 -14.00 26.99
CA LYS A 326 -20.93 -12.87 27.74
C LYS A 326 -20.12 -11.94 26.82
N ALA A 327 -19.21 -12.51 26.02
CA ALA A 327 -18.37 -11.76 25.09
C ALA A 327 -19.23 -11.06 24.00
N TYR A 328 -20.20 -11.78 23.43
CA TYR A 328 -21.14 -11.23 22.45
C TYR A 328 -21.94 -10.05 23.02
N ARG A 329 -22.57 -10.23 24.19
CA ARG A 329 -23.38 -9.17 24.82
C ARG A 329 -22.52 -7.94 25.16
N ALA A 330 -21.30 -8.14 25.64
CA ALA A 330 -20.35 -7.09 25.94
C ALA A 330 -19.92 -6.34 24.68
N ASN A 331 -19.55 -7.04 23.59
CA ASN A 331 -19.25 -6.45 22.30
C ASN A 331 -20.43 -5.64 21.75
N ARG A 332 -21.64 -6.20 21.76
CA ARG A 332 -22.88 -5.54 21.29
C ARG A 332 -23.13 -4.21 21.99
N ARG A 333 -22.98 -4.16 23.34
CA ARG A 333 -23.11 -2.92 24.11
C ARG A 333 -22.07 -1.88 23.67
N ARG A 334 -20.80 -2.30 23.49
CA ARG A 334 -19.72 -1.39 23.06
C ARG A 334 -19.95 -0.83 21.66
N VAL A 335 -20.34 -1.67 20.71
CA VAL A 335 -20.59 -1.26 19.31
C VAL A 335 -21.72 -0.23 19.22
N ARG A 336 -22.80 -0.42 19.98
CA ARG A 336 -23.96 0.49 19.99
C ARG A 336 -23.69 1.83 20.67
N GLY A 337 -22.69 1.90 21.53
CA GLY A 337 -22.30 3.12 22.23
C GLY A 337 -21.69 4.18 21.31
N ALA A 338 -21.66 5.44 21.75
CA ALA A 338 -21.09 6.56 21.01
C ALA A 338 -19.61 6.33 20.67
N LYS A 339 -18.82 5.77 21.60
CA LYS A 339 -17.42 5.42 21.38
C LYS A 339 -17.29 4.38 20.26
N GLY A 340 -18.11 3.33 20.27
CA GLY A 340 -18.08 2.28 19.26
C GLY A 340 -18.38 2.80 17.86
N ARG A 341 -19.40 3.64 17.71
CA ARG A 341 -19.72 4.30 16.43
C ARG A 341 -18.56 5.16 15.90
N ARG A 342 -17.93 5.94 16.80
CA ARG A 342 -16.76 6.76 16.44
C ARG A 342 -15.57 5.91 16.01
N LEU A 343 -15.27 4.84 16.76
CA LEU A 343 -14.15 3.94 16.44
C LEU A 343 -14.37 3.20 15.12
N ASN A 344 -15.58 2.69 14.86
CA ASN A 344 -15.89 2.04 13.59
C ASN A 344 -15.74 3.00 12.38
N ARG A 345 -16.18 4.27 12.53
CA ARG A 345 -15.98 5.28 11.48
C ARG A 345 -14.48 5.53 11.23
N ARG A 346 -13.69 5.67 12.32
CA ARG A 346 -12.24 5.89 12.23
C ARG A 346 -11.52 4.69 11.61
N ARG A 347 -11.92 3.45 11.99
CA ARG A 347 -11.41 2.23 11.36
C ARG A 347 -11.65 2.26 9.84
N SER A 348 -12.89 2.47 9.41
CA SER A 348 -13.23 2.55 7.99
C SER A 348 -12.31 3.56 7.28
N GLU A 349 -12.25 4.79 7.78
CA GLU A 349 -11.43 5.85 7.18
C GLU A 349 -9.94 5.49 7.10
N TYR A 350 -9.34 4.99 8.20
CA TYR A 350 -7.90 4.78 8.25
C TYR A 350 -7.45 3.51 7.53
N ASN A 351 -8.23 2.41 7.63
CA ASN A 351 -7.92 1.21 6.87
C ASN A 351 -8.14 1.42 5.37
N GLU A 352 -9.24 2.07 4.95
CA GLU A 352 -9.45 2.42 3.53
C GLU A 352 -8.32 3.33 3.00
N ARG A 353 -7.88 4.31 3.79
CA ARG A 353 -6.75 5.17 3.44
C ARG A 353 -5.45 4.37 3.31
N SER A 354 -5.19 3.42 4.23
CA SER A 354 -4.00 2.57 4.17
C SER A 354 -3.99 1.73 2.89
N PHE A 355 -5.13 1.12 2.54
CA PHE A 355 -5.26 0.36 1.29
C PHE A 355 -5.18 1.25 0.05
N ALA A 356 -5.80 2.42 0.05
CA ALA A 356 -5.68 3.36 -1.06
C ALA A 356 -4.21 3.76 -1.31
N HIS A 357 -3.44 3.98 -0.24
CA HIS A 357 -2.03 4.33 -0.38
C HIS A 357 -1.12 3.14 -0.73
N VAL A 358 -1.39 1.95 -0.21
CA VAL A 358 -0.56 0.76 -0.45
C VAL A 358 -0.95 0.09 -1.78
N CYS A 359 -2.24 -0.09 -2.03
CA CYS A 359 -2.72 -0.83 -3.19
C CYS A 359 -2.89 0.05 -4.43
N GLU A 360 -3.59 1.20 -4.32
CA GLU A 360 -3.90 2.00 -5.51
C GLU A 360 -2.71 2.90 -5.92
N THR A 361 -2.28 3.79 -5.02
CA THR A 361 -1.19 4.71 -5.35
C THR A 361 0.20 4.14 -5.14
N GLY A 362 0.34 3.05 -4.40
CA GLY A 362 1.61 2.34 -4.15
C GLY A 362 1.85 1.14 -5.07
N GLY A 363 0.96 0.91 -6.06
CA GLY A 363 1.12 -0.16 -7.05
C GLY A 363 0.94 -1.58 -6.50
N GLY A 364 0.19 -1.76 -5.39
CA GLY A 364 0.02 -3.06 -4.72
C GLY A 364 -1.26 -3.83 -5.07
N ARG A 365 -2.19 -3.27 -5.85
CA ARG A 365 -3.49 -3.88 -6.14
C ARG A 365 -3.37 -5.20 -6.91
N ARG A 366 -2.47 -5.25 -7.87
CA ARG A 366 -2.11 -6.44 -8.59
C ARG A 366 -0.66 -6.80 -8.30
N THR A 367 -0.40 -8.04 -7.94
CA THR A 367 0.98 -8.51 -7.79
C THR A 367 1.50 -9.10 -9.10
N TRP A 368 2.74 -8.77 -9.48
CA TRP A 368 3.47 -9.40 -10.58
C TRP A 368 4.34 -10.56 -10.09
N LEU A 369 4.39 -10.77 -8.79
CA LEU A 369 5.11 -11.85 -8.15
C LEU A 369 4.21 -13.08 -8.01
N ARG A 370 4.81 -14.25 -7.93
CA ARG A 370 4.16 -15.54 -7.72
C ARG A 370 4.67 -16.16 -6.42
N GLY A 371 3.81 -16.92 -5.77
CA GLY A 371 4.09 -17.54 -4.48
C GLY A 371 3.82 -16.60 -3.31
N LEU A 372 3.17 -17.14 -2.27
CA LEU A 372 2.72 -16.38 -1.10
C LEU A 372 3.86 -15.59 -0.44
N GLU A 373 5.01 -16.23 -0.22
CA GLU A 373 6.18 -15.59 0.40
C GLU A 373 6.64 -14.33 -0.36
N ASN A 374 6.71 -14.40 -1.69
CA ASN A 374 7.11 -13.24 -2.49
C ASN A 374 6.08 -12.11 -2.44
N VAL A 375 4.80 -12.46 -2.34
CA VAL A 375 3.71 -11.47 -2.20
C VAL A 375 3.77 -10.82 -0.83
N ILE A 376 4.01 -11.59 0.24
CA ILE A 376 4.24 -11.09 1.61
C ILE A 376 5.39 -10.07 1.60
N LYS A 377 6.57 -10.46 1.11
CA LYS A 377 7.77 -9.60 1.03
C LYS A 377 7.44 -8.25 0.37
N ALA A 378 6.77 -8.29 -0.79
CA ALA A 378 6.43 -7.09 -1.52
C ALA A 378 5.39 -6.22 -0.79
N HIS A 379 4.41 -6.85 -0.14
CA HIS A 379 3.35 -6.15 0.58
C HIS A 379 3.87 -5.47 1.85
N VAL A 380 4.66 -6.19 2.65
CA VAL A 380 5.31 -5.67 3.86
C VAL A 380 6.17 -4.46 3.55
N MET A 381 6.95 -4.49 2.46
CA MET A 381 7.75 -3.34 2.04
C MET A 381 6.92 -2.13 1.62
N ARG A 382 5.75 -2.34 0.99
CA ARG A 382 4.84 -1.23 0.70
C ARG A 382 4.23 -0.63 1.97
N CYS A 383 3.94 -1.46 2.97
CA CYS A 383 3.48 -1.01 4.27
C CYS A 383 4.58 -0.24 5.03
N ALA A 384 5.84 -0.69 4.97
CA ALA A 384 6.99 0.05 5.48
C ALA A 384 7.14 1.41 4.77
N GLY A 385 7.00 1.44 3.44
CA GLY A 385 6.99 2.68 2.66
C GLY A 385 5.83 3.62 3.03
N TYR A 386 4.64 3.07 3.33
CA TYR A 386 3.51 3.85 3.85
C TYR A 386 3.86 4.53 5.17
N ASN A 387 4.44 3.78 6.09
CA ASN A 387 4.87 4.27 7.41
C ASN A 387 5.96 5.33 7.30
N LEU A 388 6.95 5.16 6.42
CA LEU A 388 7.94 6.20 6.10
C LEU A 388 7.27 7.46 5.53
N GLY A 389 6.32 7.29 4.63
CA GLY A 389 5.52 8.40 4.10
C GLY A 389 4.67 9.10 5.17
N LEU A 390 4.16 8.36 6.16
CA LEU A 390 3.48 8.92 7.33
C LEU A 390 4.44 9.77 8.17
N LEU A 391 5.63 9.26 8.47
CA LEU A 391 6.67 9.97 9.19
C LEU A 391 7.05 11.28 8.47
N LEU A 392 7.38 11.20 7.17
CA LEU A 392 7.75 12.37 6.37
C LEU A 392 6.64 13.43 6.34
N ARG A 393 5.39 13.01 6.25
CA ARG A 393 4.22 13.90 6.26
C ARG A 393 3.98 14.55 7.62
N LYS A 394 4.04 13.78 8.70
CA LYS A 394 3.70 14.27 10.04
C LYS A 394 4.81 15.11 10.67
N VAL A 395 6.09 14.75 10.44
CA VAL A 395 7.24 15.44 11.03
C VAL A 395 7.73 16.61 10.15
N PHE A 396 7.76 16.41 8.83
CA PHE A 396 8.38 17.37 7.91
C PHE A 396 7.38 18.02 6.93
N GLY A 397 6.10 17.69 7.00
CA GLY A 397 5.07 18.24 6.08
C GLY A 397 5.18 17.73 4.64
N LEU A 398 6.10 16.78 4.34
CA LEU A 398 6.38 16.32 2.99
C LEU A 398 5.36 15.31 2.50
N ARG A 399 4.91 15.47 1.27
CA ARG A 399 4.02 14.54 0.57
C ARG A 399 4.80 13.68 -0.41
N LYS A 400 4.16 12.61 -0.93
CA LYS A 400 4.76 11.75 -1.97
C LYS A 400 5.29 12.58 -3.15
N PRO A 401 6.37 12.14 -3.82
CA PRO A 401 7.01 12.90 -4.91
C PRO A 401 6.05 13.39 -5.99
N ARG A 402 5.09 12.55 -6.39
CA ARG A 402 4.07 12.91 -7.40
C ARG A 402 3.14 14.05 -7.01
N ASN A 403 3.01 14.32 -5.71
CA ASN A 403 2.10 15.35 -5.17
C ASN A 403 2.87 16.55 -4.62
N TRP A 404 4.16 16.69 -4.98
CA TRP A 404 5.01 17.76 -4.51
C TRP A 404 4.42 19.14 -4.85
N GLU A 405 3.98 19.31 -6.09
CA GLU A 405 3.35 20.56 -6.55
C GLU A 405 2.07 20.94 -5.79
N ALA A 406 1.32 19.94 -5.26
CA ALA A 406 0.10 20.22 -4.51
C ALA A 406 0.38 20.77 -3.09
N GLY A 407 1.56 20.50 -2.52
CA GLY A 407 2.02 21.08 -1.24
C GLY A 407 2.35 22.54 -1.37
N ASP A 408 3.09 22.89 -2.41
CA ASP A 408 3.43 24.27 -2.76
C ASP A 408 2.19 25.14 -2.99
N ARG A 409 1.18 24.60 -3.70
CA ARG A 409 -0.07 25.34 -3.94
C ARG A 409 -0.82 25.72 -2.65
N ARG A 410 -0.79 24.88 -1.62
CA ARG A 410 -1.43 25.20 -0.33
C ARG A 410 -0.64 26.19 0.50
N LEU A 411 0.69 26.10 0.48
CA LEU A 411 1.56 27.09 1.11
C LEU A 411 1.40 28.45 0.45
N TRP A 412 1.39 28.48 -0.89
CA TRP A 412 1.13 29.71 -1.64
C TRP A 412 -0.30 30.22 -1.46
N ALA A 413 -1.31 29.34 -1.38
CA ALA A 413 -2.68 29.75 -1.08
C ALA A 413 -2.82 30.33 0.34
N ALA A 414 -2.13 29.75 1.33
CA ALA A 414 -2.09 30.26 2.69
C ALA A 414 -1.34 31.58 2.78
N LEU A 415 -0.18 31.73 2.10
CA LEU A 415 0.56 32.99 2.01
C LEU A 415 -0.26 34.07 1.29
N LEU A 416 -0.91 33.73 0.18
CA LEU A 416 -1.82 34.65 -0.54
C LEU A 416 -3.01 35.04 0.33
N GLY A 417 -3.61 34.09 1.07
CA GLY A 417 -4.70 34.37 2.02
C GLY A 417 -4.26 35.28 3.16
N ALA A 418 -3.06 35.09 3.70
CA ALA A 418 -2.48 35.96 4.71
C ALA A 418 -2.18 37.37 4.15
N LEU A 419 -1.62 37.45 2.93
CA LEU A 419 -1.34 38.71 2.24
C LEU A 419 -2.62 39.46 1.91
N THR A 420 -3.65 38.80 1.37
CA THR A 420 -4.94 39.42 1.07
C THR A 420 -5.67 39.86 2.34
N GLY A 421 -5.60 39.08 3.44
CA GLY A 421 -6.12 39.46 4.74
C GLY A 421 -5.42 40.69 5.31
N SER A 422 -4.10 40.76 5.23
CA SER A 422 -3.30 41.91 5.68
C SER A 422 -3.64 43.17 4.88
N VAL A 423 -3.79 43.06 3.55
CA VAL A 423 -4.20 44.18 2.68
C VAL A 423 -5.63 44.65 3.00
N ALA A 424 -6.56 43.71 3.26
CA ALA A 424 -7.93 44.05 3.66
C ALA A 424 -7.96 44.83 4.98
N VAL A 425 -7.11 44.46 5.96
CA VAL A 425 -6.97 45.20 7.23
C VAL A 425 -6.42 46.61 6.99
N VAL A 426 -5.41 46.76 6.13
CA VAL A 426 -4.84 48.07 5.78
C VAL A 426 -5.85 48.98 5.08
N LEU A 427 -6.71 48.41 4.22
CA LEU A 427 -7.77 49.14 3.53
C LEU A 427 -8.92 49.56 4.48
N ALA A 428 -9.14 48.81 5.56
CA ALA A 428 -10.16 49.08 6.57
C ALA A 428 -9.69 50.11 7.64
N LEU A 429 -8.36 50.32 7.76
CA LEU A 429 -7.82 51.31 8.69
C LEU A 429 -7.82 52.69 8.04
N ASP A 430 -7.79 53.76 8.88
CA ASP A 430 -7.65 55.15 8.44
C ASP A 430 -6.23 55.48 7.96
N ALA A 431 -5.81 54.79 6.90
CA ALA A 431 -4.50 54.95 6.28
C ALA A 431 -4.53 56.01 5.18
N PRO A 432 -3.39 56.71 4.90
CA PRO A 432 -3.31 57.66 3.79
C PRO A 432 -3.69 57.03 2.45
N MET A 433 -4.32 57.82 1.59
CA MET A 433 -4.82 57.35 0.27
C MET A 433 -3.77 56.62 -0.57
N ALA A 434 -2.51 57.04 -0.52
CA ALA A 434 -1.40 56.42 -1.23
C ALA A 434 -1.19 54.95 -0.77
N VAL A 435 -1.32 54.64 0.53
CA VAL A 435 -1.18 53.29 1.09
C VAL A 435 -2.38 52.41 0.68
N LYS A 436 -3.58 53.00 0.62
CA LYS A 436 -4.78 52.31 0.13
C LYS A 436 -4.68 51.93 -1.36
N TRP A 437 -4.15 52.83 -2.21
CA TRP A 437 -3.88 52.57 -3.62
C TRP A 437 -2.82 51.46 -3.83
N LEU A 438 -1.77 51.46 -3.03
CA LEU A 438 -0.74 50.40 -3.10
C LEU A 438 -1.33 49.04 -2.70
N GLY A 439 -2.16 49.00 -1.66
CA GLY A 439 -2.90 47.80 -1.23
C GLY A 439 -3.83 47.27 -2.31
N MET A 440 -4.62 48.12 -2.98
CA MET A 440 -5.48 47.71 -4.09
C MET A 440 -4.67 47.21 -5.31
N ALA A 441 -3.53 47.83 -5.63
CA ALA A 441 -2.67 47.35 -6.72
C ALA A 441 -2.10 45.93 -6.41
N ILE A 442 -1.67 45.65 -5.19
CA ILE A 442 -1.20 44.33 -4.76
C ILE A 442 -2.33 43.33 -4.84
N LEU A 443 -3.53 43.66 -4.40
CA LEU A 443 -4.71 42.79 -4.48
C LEU A 443 -5.04 42.46 -5.94
N GLY A 444 -5.01 43.45 -6.83
CA GLY A 444 -5.23 43.29 -8.29
C GLY A 444 -4.24 42.32 -8.94
N VAL A 445 -2.94 42.47 -8.61
CA VAL A 445 -1.88 41.55 -9.10
C VAL A 445 -2.09 40.15 -8.58
N CYS A 446 -2.48 39.98 -7.30
CA CYS A 446 -2.77 38.65 -6.71
C CYS A 446 -3.96 37.96 -7.40
N VAL A 447 -5.03 38.70 -7.69
CA VAL A 447 -6.23 38.16 -8.36
C VAL A 447 -5.93 37.79 -9.82
N LEU A 448 -5.21 38.64 -10.56
CA LEU A 448 -4.80 38.36 -11.95
C LEU A 448 -3.88 37.13 -12.01
N TRP A 449 -2.94 36.99 -11.07
CA TRP A 449 -2.06 35.83 -11.01
C TRP A 449 -2.80 34.54 -10.67
N GLN A 450 -3.81 34.61 -9.77
CA GLN A 450 -4.68 33.48 -9.46
C GLN A 450 -5.51 33.04 -10.68
N SER A 451 -6.09 33.99 -11.41
CA SER A 451 -6.87 33.73 -12.64
C SER A 451 -6.00 33.12 -13.75
N TYR A 452 -4.80 33.64 -13.95
CA TYR A 452 -3.84 33.12 -14.94
C TYR A 452 -3.42 31.67 -14.63
N ARG A 453 -3.22 31.33 -13.34
CA ARG A 453 -2.91 29.94 -12.94
C ARG A 453 -4.08 28.98 -13.08
N VAL A 454 -5.29 29.41 -12.79
CA VAL A 454 -6.49 28.57 -12.94
C VAL A 454 -6.70 28.17 -14.40
N GLU A 455 -6.44 29.06 -15.35
CA GLU A 455 -6.55 28.79 -16.79
C GLU A 455 -5.46 27.82 -17.30
N GLN A 456 -4.22 27.95 -16.82
CA GLN A 456 -3.13 27.06 -17.25
C GLN A 456 -3.26 25.62 -16.73
N PHE A 457 -4.01 25.38 -15.63
CA PHE A 457 -4.13 24.10 -14.97
C PHE A 457 -5.54 23.51 -14.95
N ARG A 458 -6.47 23.98 -15.82
CA ARG A 458 -7.71 23.26 -16.06
C ARG A 458 -7.36 21.86 -16.57
N PRO A 459 -7.84 20.79 -15.93
CA PRO A 459 -7.70 19.45 -16.49
C PRO A 459 -8.43 19.45 -17.84
N ARG A 460 -7.72 19.16 -18.92
CA ARG A 460 -8.33 18.87 -20.22
C ARG A 460 -9.25 17.67 -19.99
N THR A 461 -10.53 17.91 -19.91
CA THR A 461 -11.56 16.87 -19.97
C THR A 461 -11.30 16.05 -21.22
N LYS A 462 -10.95 14.79 -21.08
CA LYS A 462 -10.90 13.85 -22.20
C LYS A 462 -12.31 13.80 -22.78
N MET A 463 -12.50 14.35 -23.98
CA MET A 463 -13.64 14.01 -24.81
C MET A 463 -13.64 12.49 -24.98
N ALA A 464 -14.71 11.84 -24.51
CA ALA A 464 -15.04 10.48 -24.86
C ALA A 464 -15.35 10.48 -26.36
N PHE A 465 -14.52 9.78 -27.14
CA PHE A 465 -14.93 9.33 -28.47
C PHE A 465 -15.71 8.02 -28.29
N LEU A 466 -16.83 8.00 -28.93
CA LEU A 466 -17.77 6.89 -29.19
C LEU A 466 -17.05 5.60 -29.64
#